data_328bb4bf77befc3f0e81e86df2325d0a
#
_entry.id   328bb4bf77befc3f0e81e86df2325d0a
#
_cell.length_a   1.000
_cell.length_b   1.000
_cell.length_c   1.000
_cell.angle_alpha   90.00
_cell.angle_beta   90.00
_cell.angle_gamma   90.00
#
_symmetry.space_group_name_H-M   'P 1'
#
loop_
_entity.id
_entity.type
_entity.pdbx_description
1 polymer ?
#
loop_
_entity_poly.entity_id
_entity_poly.type
_entity_poly.pdbx_seq_one_letter_code
_entity_poly.pdbx_strand_id
1 'polypeptide(L)'
;MVRHPQAFLMDEPLSNLDAELRVHMRAEIAQLHRRLKSTFIYVTHDQAEAMTMADRVAIMMDGNLLQVDTPSKVYSDPADIRVAEFIGSPKMNILPGQVDGAGQVSVGDRVLAGVYSAVKGTKIKVGVRPEALSLEDIKAKGLPCRIVHHENLGSEAYFHAELNIGGRIICRMHASALDQFSTGHEATVAIDPKNALLFGEDGQRITTKIEVAA
;
A
#
# COMPACT_ATOMS: atom_id res chain seq x y z
N MET A 1 36.72 14.75 -17.61
CA MET A 1 36.07 13.89 -18.63
C MET A 1 35.67 12.59 -17.98
N VAL A 2 34.37 12.32 -17.91
CA VAL A 2 33.88 11.02 -17.43
C VAL A 2 34.18 10.00 -18.51
N ARG A 3 35.08 9.06 -18.25
CA ARG A 3 35.26 7.88 -19.07
C ARG A 3 33.95 7.10 -19.01
N HIS A 4 33.43 6.57 -20.12
CA HIS A 4 32.19 5.81 -20.19
C HIS A 4 32.13 4.76 -19.06
N PRO A 5 31.48 5.03 -17.90
CA PRO A 5 31.44 4.10 -16.81
C PRO A 5 30.43 3.01 -17.11
N GLN A 6 30.68 1.80 -16.62
CA GLN A 6 29.72 0.68 -16.72
C GLN A 6 28.54 0.86 -15.78
N ALA A 7 28.71 1.57 -14.67
CA ALA A 7 27.67 1.87 -13.69
C ALA A 7 27.86 3.25 -13.06
N PHE A 8 26.75 3.87 -12.70
CA PHE A 8 26.67 5.08 -11.89
C PHE A 8 26.14 4.73 -10.50
N LEU A 9 26.81 5.21 -9.46
CA LEU A 9 26.38 5.08 -8.07
C LEU A 9 25.94 6.46 -7.60
N MET A 10 24.72 6.60 -7.15
CA MET A 10 24.13 7.84 -6.65
C MET A 10 23.56 7.59 -5.27
N ASP A 11 24.05 8.31 -4.29
CA ASP A 11 23.58 8.23 -2.90
C ASP A 11 22.82 9.50 -2.55
N GLU A 12 21.51 9.39 -2.42
CA GLU A 12 20.54 10.47 -2.14
C GLU A 12 20.78 11.78 -2.92
N PRO A 13 20.93 11.75 -4.24
CA PRO A 13 21.40 12.91 -5.01
C PRO A 13 20.43 14.08 -5.02
N LEU A 14 19.15 13.88 -4.67
CA LEU A 14 18.11 14.92 -4.69
C LEU A 14 17.66 15.36 -3.29
N SER A 15 18.26 14.84 -2.21
CA SER A 15 17.81 15.07 -0.83
C SER A 15 17.82 16.54 -0.42
N ASN A 16 18.75 17.35 -0.95
CA ASN A 16 18.93 18.76 -0.60
C ASN A 16 18.19 19.75 -1.53
N LEU A 17 17.32 19.25 -2.42
CA LEU A 17 16.57 20.08 -3.36
C LEU A 17 15.15 20.37 -2.85
N ASP A 18 14.62 21.53 -3.21
CA ASP A 18 13.21 21.85 -3.03
C ASP A 18 12.30 20.94 -3.87
N ALA A 19 11.00 20.95 -3.57
CA ALA A 19 10.04 20.02 -4.17
C ALA A 19 9.91 20.20 -5.70
N GLU A 20 9.91 21.44 -6.19
CA GLU A 20 9.77 21.75 -7.62
C GLU A 20 11.01 21.29 -8.40
N LEU A 21 12.18 21.67 -7.91
CA LEU A 21 13.47 21.28 -8.51
C LEU A 21 13.66 19.77 -8.48
N ARG A 22 13.21 19.09 -7.40
CA ARG A 22 13.26 17.63 -7.29
C ARG A 22 12.43 16.94 -8.37
N VAL A 23 11.23 17.43 -8.67
CA VAL A 23 10.39 16.90 -9.76
C VAL A 23 11.10 17.03 -11.11
N HIS A 24 11.69 18.20 -11.38
CA HIS A 24 12.41 18.44 -12.61
C HIS A 24 13.63 17.54 -12.76
N MET A 25 14.46 17.44 -11.70
CA MET A 25 15.67 16.63 -11.70
C MET A 25 15.41 15.14 -11.84
N ARG A 26 14.31 14.62 -11.28
CA ARG A 26 13.88 13.23 -11.50
C ARG A 26 13.69 12.94 -13.00
N ALA A 27 13.01 13.85 -13.72
CA ALA A 27 12.79 13.69 -15.14
C ALA A 27 14.12 13.72 -15.94
N GLU A 28 15.03 14.63 -15.58
CA GLU A 28 16.36 14.73 -16.21
C GLU A 28 17.21 13.47 -16.00
N ILE A 29 17.27 12.95 -14.77
CA ILE A 29 18.02 11.73 -14.47
C ILE A 29 17.42 10.53 -15.21
N ALA A 30 16.10 10.39 -15.26
CA ALA A 30 15.43 9.33 -16.00
C ALA A 30 15.71 9.41 -17.52
N GLN A 31 15.78 10.62 -18.09
CA GLN A 31 16.17 10.82 -19.51
C GLN A 31 17.65 10.47 -19.73
N LEU A 32 18.53 10.88 -18.81
CA LEU A 32 19.95 10.57 -18.87
C LEU A 32 20.18 9.06 -18.84
N HIS A 33 19.53 8.33 -17.95
CA HIS A 33 19.57 6.87 -17.88
C HIS A 33 19.18 6.23 -19.21
N ARG A 34 18.02 6.61 -19.78
CA ARG A 34 17.56 6.10 -21.09
C ARG A 34 18.55 6.37 -22.23
N ARG A 35 19.22 7.52 -22.21
CA ARG A 35 20.21 7.91 -23.24
C ARG A 35 21.51 7.16 -23.10
N LEU A 36 22.01 6.99 -21.86
CA LEU A 36 23.31 6.35 -21.62
C LEU A 36 23.25 4.83 -21.68
N LYS A 37 22.08 4.22 -21.40
CA LYS A 37 21.89 2.75 -21.34
C LYS A 37 22.89 2.05 -20.42
N SER A 38 23.39 2.76 -19.40
CA SER A 38 24.30 2.26 -18.37
C SER A 38 23.50 1.84 -17.14
N THR A 39 24.07 1.04 -16.28
CA THR A 39 23.46 0.69 -14.99
C THR A 39 23.54 1.88 -14.03
N PHE A 40 22.39 2.24 -13.43
CA PHE A 40 22.30 3.24 -12.36
C PHE A 40 21.90 2.53 -11.08
N ILE A 41 22.72 2.65 -10.04
CA ILE A 41 22.37 2.27 -8.68
C ILE A 41 22.07 3.57 -7.94
N TYR A 42 20.81 3.73 -7.57
CA TYR A 42 20.28 4.95 -6.99
C TYR A 42 19.74 4.67 -5.60
N VAL A 43 20.36 5.24 -4.58
CA VAL A 43 19.91 5.13 -3.18
C VAL A 43 19.05 6.35 -2.85
N THR A 44 17.89 6.12 -2.28
CA THR A 44 16.97 7.16 -1.84
C THR A 44 16.07 6.66 -0.70
N HIS A 45 15.63 7.58 0.14
CA HIS A 45 14.54 7.36 1.09
C HIS A 45 13.20 7.93 0.57
N ASP A 46 13.19 8.60 -0.58
CA ASP A 46 11.98 9.13 -1.21
C ASP A 46 11.31 8.04 -2.07
N GLN A 47 10.11 7.61 -1.62
CA GLN A 47 9.34 6.58 -2.33
C GLN A 47 8.94 7.02 -3.74
N ALA A 48 8.65 8.32 -3.94
CA ALA A 48 8.26 8.83 -5.26
C ALA A 48 9.43 8.72 -6.26
N GLU A 49 10.68 8.91 -5.82
CA GLU A 49 11.86 8.70 -6.65
C GLU A 49 11.99 7.23 -7.04
N ALA A 50 11.95 6.31 -6.06
CA ALA A 50 12.06 4.89 -6.30
C ALA A 50 10.95 4.37 -7.24
N MET A 51 9.71 4.80 -7.02
CA MET A 51 8.54 4.32 -7.77
C MET A 51 8.45 4.87 -9.19
N THR A 52 9.04 6.05 -9.46
CA THR A 52 8.88 6.73 -10.76
C THR A 52 10.09 6.62 -11.69
N MET A 53 11.28 6.34 -11.14
CA MET A 53 12.52 6.37 -11.91
C MET A 53 13.12 4.99 -12.14
N ALA A 54 12.89 4.04 -11.25
CA ALA A 54 13.58 2.76 -11.26
C ALA A 54 12.90 1.71 -12.15
N ASP A 55 13.68 0.89 -12.83
CA ASP A 55 13.21 -0.35 -13.47
C ASP A 55 12.97 -1.45 -12.43
N ARG A 56 13.79 -1.46 -11.36
CA ARG A 56 13.67 -2.36 -10.23
C ARG A 56 13.95 -1.61 -8.93
N VAL A 57 13.16 -1.91 -7.90
CA VAL A 57 13.29 -1.36 -6.55
C VAL A 57 13.74 -2.47 -5.60
N ALA A 58 14.80 -2.21 -4.85
CA ALA A 58 15.26 -3.06 -3.76
C ALA A 58 14.86 -2.42 -2.42
N ILE A 59 14.04 -3.09 -1.65
CA ILE A 59 13.64 -2.65 -0.30
C ILE A 59 14.55 -3.30 0.72
N MET A 60 15.27 -2.46 1.45
CA MET A 60 16.20 -2.87 2.51
C MET A 60 15.73 -2.32 3.86
N MET A 61 15.73 -3.17 4.89
CA MET A 61 15.44 -2.78 6.27
C MET A 61 16.36 -3.55 7.22
N ASP A 62 16.93 -2.84 8.18
CA ASP A 62 17.83 -3.41 9.19
C ASP A 62 18.96 -4.28 8.58
N GLY A 63 19.52 -3.82 7.45
CA GLY A 63 20.57 -4.53 6.72
C GLY A 63 20.10 -5.75 5.90
N ASN A 64 18.80 -6.07 5.93
CA ASN A 64 18.23 -7.20 5.18
C ASN A 64 17.53 -6.72 3.91
N LEU A 65 17.75 -7.44 2.82
CA LEU A 65 17.02 -7.26 1.56
C LEU A 65 15.67 -7.99 1.65
N LEU A 66 14.58 -7.25 1.70
CA LEU A 66 13.23 -7.81 1.86
C LEU A 66 12.59 -8.17 0.52
N GLN A 67 12.76 -7.32 -0.50
CA GLN A 67 12.18 -7.54 -1.83
C GLN A 67 12.97 -6.81 -2.89
N VAL A 68 13.08 -7.41 -4.08
CA VAL A 68 13.58 -6.75 -5.30
C VAL A 68 12.63 -7.07 -6.44
N ASP A 69 11.91 -6.06 -6.93
CA ASP A 69 10.98 -6.24 -8.04
C ASP A 69 10.76 -4.91 -8.78
N THR A 70 9.88 -4.92 -9.80
CA THR A 70 9.42 -3.69 -10.45
C THR A 70 8.64 -2.83 -9.44
N PRO A 71 8.64 -1.49 -9.58
CA PRO A 71 7.85 -0.60 -8.72
C PRO A 71 6.39 -1.04 -8.56
N SER A 72 5.74 -1.36 -9.68
CA SER A 72 4.35 -1.82 -9.66
C SER A 72 4.14 -3.07 -8.78
N LYS A 73 5.04 -4.05 -8.87
CA LYS A 73 4.96 -5.28 -8.07
C LYS A 73 5.24 -5.05 -6.60
N VAL A 74 6.25 -4.24 -6.27
CA VAL A 74 6.54 -3.88 -4.87
C VAL A 74 5.32 -3.24 -4.21
N TYR A 75 4.55 -2.43 -4.96
CA TYR A 75 3.32 -1.80 -4.48
C TYR A 75 2.14 -2.78 -4.39
N SER A 76 1.89 -3.54 -5.45
CA SER A 76 0.68 -4.39 -5.58
C SER A 76 0.81 -5.75 -4.91
N ASP A 77 2.02 -6.30 -4.80
CA ASP A 77 2.30 -7.64 -4.26
C ASP A 77 3.55 -7.62 -3.38
N PRO A 78 3.53 -6.89 -2.26
CA PRO A 78 4.64 -6.84 -1.31
C PRO A 78 4.87 -8.22 -0.68
N ALA A 79 6.14 -8.66 -0.64
CA ALA A 79 6.53 -9.96 -0.11
C ALA A 79 6.43 -10.05 1.43
N ASP A 80 6.46 -8.90 2.10
CA ASP A 80 6.46 -8.80 3.56
C ASP A 80 5.60 -7.60 3.97
N ILE A 81 4.95 -7.69 5.12
CA ILE A 81 4.11 -6.63 5.68
C ILE A 81 4.89 -5.32 5.88
N ARG A 82 6.18 -5.41 6.21
CA ARG A 82 7.06 -4.25 6.37
C ARG A 82 7.24 -3.50 5.04
N VAL A 83 7.32 -4.23 3.93
CA VAL A 83 7.34 -3.62 2.58
C VAL A 83 6.00 -2.95 2.30
N ALA A 84 4.89 -3.62 2.62
CA ALA A 84 3.54 -3.09 2.44
C ALA A 84 3.28 -1.79 3.20
N GLU A 85 3.78 -1.71 4.45
CA GLU A 85 3.67 -0.54 5.31
C GLU A 85 4.67 0.57 4.95
N PHE A 86 5.82 0.21 4.37
CA PHE A 86 6.82 1.18 3.96
C PHE A 86 6.45 1.87 2.65
N ILE A 87 5.91 1.13 1.67
CA ILE A 87 5.58 1.65 0.33
C ILE A 87 4.12 2.10 0.28
N GLY A 88 3.93 3.37 -0.07
CA GLY A 88 2.63 4.03 -0.22
C GLY A 88 2.39 5.13 0.81
N SER A 89 1.72 6.19 0.37
CA SER A 89 1.31 7.31 1.21
C SER A 89 -0.14 7.66 0.86
N PRO A 90 -1.06 7.48 1.82
CA PRO A 90 -0.90 6.90 3.15
C PRO A 90 -0.48 5.42 3.14
N LYS A 91 0.01 4.93 4.29
CA LYS A 91 0.41 3.52 4.46
C LYS A 91 -0.76 2.55 4.25
N MET A 92 -0.44 1.30 3.93
CA MET A 92 -1.42 0.21 3.91
C MET A 92 -2.10 0.06 5.28
N ASN A 93 -3.42 -0.11 5.28
CA ASN A 93 -4.16 -0.49 6.47
C ASN A 93 -3.94 -1.96 6.77
N ILE A 94 -3.57 -2.30 8.00
CA ILE A 94 -3.38 -3.66 8.46
C ILE A 94 -4.45 -3.99 9.50
N LEU A 95 -5.29 -4.96 9.17
CA LEU A 95 -6.40 -5.40 9.99
C LEU A 95 -6.16 -6.82 10.51
N PRO A 96 -6.56 -7.12 11.76
CA PRO A 96 -6.54 -8.49 12.24
C PRO A 96 -7.58 -9.31 11.51
N GLY A 97 -7.18 -10.45 10.97
CA GLY A 97 -8.05 -11.38 10.26
C GLY A 97 -7.92 -12.80 10.79
N GLN A 98 -8.87 -13.63 10.39
CA GLN A 98 -8.87 -15.06 10.68
C GLN A 98 -9.34 -15.84 9.45
N VAL A 99 -8.75 -17.01 9.23
CA VAL A 99 -9.21 -17.96 8.23
C VAL A 99 -9.92 -19.09 8.95
N ASP A 100 -11.17 -19.36 8.62
CA ASP A 100 -11.94 -20.44 9.22
C ASP A 100 -11.55 -21.83 8.67
N GLY A 101 -12.20 -22.88 9.20
CA GLY A 101 -12.00 -24.26 8.76
C GLY A 101 -12.44 -24.54 7.31
N ALA A 102 -13.28 -23.69 6.73
CA ALA A 102 -13.70 -23.74 5.33
C ALA A 102 -12.73 -22.97 4.41
N GLY A 103 -11.81 -22.17 4.98
CA GLY A 103 -10.86 -21.34 4.25
C GLY A 103 -11.38 -19.94 3.96
N GLN A 104 -12.48 -19.51 4.59
CA GLN A 104 -12.99 -18.14 4.44
C GLN A 104 -12.22 -17.18 5.34
N VAL A 105 -11.85 -16.04 4.78
CA VAL A 105 -11.22 -14.94 5.54
C VAL A 105 -12.28 -14.06 6.15
N SER A 106 -12.13 -13.77 7.44
CA SER A 106 -12.95 -12.79 8.15
C SER A 106 -12.09 -11.71 8.80
N VAL A 107 -12.65 -10.51 8.89
CA VAL A 107 -12.14 -9.38 9.67
C VAL A 107 -13.27 -8.95 10.61
N GLY A 108 -13.07 -9.13 11.91
CA GLY A 108 -14.17 -9.05 12.88
C GLY A 108 -15.28 -10.04 12.51
N ASP A 109 -16.52 -9.59 12.48
CA ASP A 109 -17.70 -10.40 12.14
C ASP A 109 -17.97 -10.45 10.62
N ARG A 110 -17.11 -9.87 9.79
CA ARG A 110 -17.31 -9.76 8.35
C ARG A 110 -16.45 -10.75 7.58
N VAL A 111 -17.11 -11.58 6.79
CA VAL A 111 -16.45 -12.49 5.86
C VAL A 111 -16.07 -11.72 4.61
N LEU A 112 -14.80 -11.75 4.25
CA LEU A 112 -14.31 -11.33 2.95
C LEU A 112 -14.55 -12.49 1.97
N ALA A 113 -15.10 -12.20 0.79
CA ALA A 113 -15.34 -13.22 -0.22
C ALA A 113 -14.02 -13.83 -0.71
N GLY A 114 -13.99 -15.15 -0.82
CA GLY A 114 -12.82 -15.92 -1.29
C GLY A 114 -12.53 -17.09 -0.36
N VAL A 115 -12.03 -18.19 -0.94
CA VAL A 115 -11.62 -19.38 -0.19
C VAL A 115 -10.10 -19.48 -0.22
N TYR A 116 -9.48 -19.46 0.95
CA TYR A 116 -8.02 -19.49 1.13
C TYR A 116 -7.63 -20.81 1.81
N SER A 117 -7.46 -21.84 1.01
CA SER A 117 -7.27 -23.21 1.52
C SER A 117 -5.95 -23.45 2.25
N ALA A 118 -4.92 -22.63 1.98
CA ALA A 118 -3.56 -22.86 2.46
C ALA A 118 -3.34 -22.59 3.97
N VAL A 119 -4.24 -21.82 4.61
CA VAL A 119 -4.05 -21.31 6.00
C VAL A 119 -5.30 -21.47 6.86
N LYS A 120 -6.03 -22.57 6.68
CA LYS A 120 -7.26 -22.85 7.44
C LYS A 120 -7.03 -22.87 8.94
N GLY A 121 -7.91 -22.20 9.68
CA GLY A 121 -7.88 -22.17 11.15
C GLY A 121 -6.81 -21.27 11.75
N THR A 122 -6.15 -20.40 10.94
CA THR A 122 -5.06 -19.55 11.41
C THR A 122 -5.47 -18.08 11.56
N LYS A 123 -4.79 -17.39 12.46
CA LYS A 123 -4.80 -15.93 12.51
C LYS A 123 -3.91 -15.39 11.41
N ILE A 124 -4.35 -14.29 10.80
CA ILE A 124 -3.64 -13.62 9.72
C ILE A 124 -3.74 -12.11 9.89
N LYS A 125 -2.98 -11.38 9.08
CA LYS A 125 -3.14 -9.94 8.92
C LYS A 125 -3.66 -9.68 7.51
N VAL A 126 -4.68 -8.82 7.41
CA VAL A 126 -5.29 -8.41 6.15
C VAL A 126 -4.83 -7.01 5.83
N GLY A 127 -4.03 -6.87 4.79
CA GLY A 127 -3.55 -5.58 4.28
C GLY A 127 -4.48 -5.03 3.22
N VAL A 128 -4.90 -3.78 3.35
CA VAL A 128 -5.75 -3.10 2.36
C VAL A 128 -5.21 -1.69 2.12
N ARG A 129 -4.99 -1.35 0.85
CA ARG A 129 -4.56 0.01 0.48
C ARG A 129 -5.69 1.02 0.75
N PRO A 130 -5.36 2.28 1.11
CA PRO A 130 -6.37 3.31 1.37
C PRO A 130 -7.38 3.53 0.24
N GLU A 131 -6.95 3.42 -1.02
CA GLU A 131 -7.78 3.55 -2.22
C GLU A 131 -8.64 2.33 -2.52
N ALA A 132 -8.39 1.21 -1.85
CA ALA A 132 -9.19 -0.01 -1.96
C ALA A 132 -10.28 -0.13 -0.87
N LEU A 133 -10.39 0.90 -0.04
CA LEU A 133 -11.44 1.06 0.95
C LEU A 133 -12.44 2.12 0.49
N SER A 134 -13.71 1.91 0.77
CA SER A 134 -14.74 2.93 0.63
C SER A 134 -15.55 3.10 1.91
N LEU A 135 -15.97 4.33 2.19
CA LEU A 135 -16.98 4.61 3.20
C LEU A 135 -18.35 4.50 2.57
N GLU A 136 -19.26 3.86 3.29
CA GLU A 136 -20.66 3.66 2.90
C GLU A 136 -21.58 4.03 4.07
N ASP A 137 -22.88 4.12 3.79
CA ASP A 137 -23.89 4.32 4.82
C ASP A 137 -23.77 3.25 5.91
N ILE A 138 -24.09 3.60 7.16
CA ILE A 138 -24.01 2.69 8.32
C ILE A 138 -24.84 1.40 8.14
N LYS A 139 -25.82 1.41 7.26
CA LYS A 139 -26.66 0.23 6.95
C LYS A 139 -26.04 -0.70 5.90
N ALA A 140 -24.96 -0.28 5.26
CA ALA A 140 -24.28 -1.10 4.25
C ALA A 140 -23.56 -2.31 4.87
N LYS A 141 -23.22 -3.26 4.02
CA LYS A 141 -22.41 -4.43 4.43
C LYS A 141 -20.94 -4.02 4.50
N GLY A 142 -20.34 -4.09 5.68
CA GLY A 142 -18.93 -3.77 5.88
C GLY A 142 -18.56 -3.69 7.35
N LEU A 143 -17.44 -3.10 7.67
CA LEU A 143 -16.96 -2.91 9.04
C LEU A 143 -17.49 -1.58 9.60
N PRO A 144 -18.31 -1.59 10.66
CA PRO A 144 -18.80 -0.36 11.27
C PRO A 144 -17.63 0.45 11.82
N CYS A 145 -17.65 1.75 11.59
CA CYS A 145 -16.61 2.66 12.00
C CYS A 145 -17.18 4.05 12.36
N ARG A 146 -16.35 4.84 13.04
CA ARG A 146 -16.58 6.27 13.29
C ARG A 146 -15.45 7.08 12.67
N ILE A 147 -15.80 8.10 11.88
CA ILE A 147 -14.84 9.03 11.28
C ILE A 147 -14.31 9.96 12.37
N VAL A 148 -13.00 9.94 12.60
CA VAL A 148 -12.36 10.75 13.65
C VAL A 148 -11.68 11.99 13.07
N HIS A 149 -11.29 11.96 11.79
CA HIS A 149 -10.66 13.08 11.11
C HIS A 149 -10.79 12.92 9.59
N HIS A 150 -10.73 14.01 8.86
CA HIS A 150 -10.57 13.99 7.40
C HIS A 150 -9.60 15.08 6.95
N GLU A 151 -8.94 14.83 5.83
CA GLU A 151 -8.03 15.75 5.16
C GLU A 151 -8.54 15.98 3.74
N ASN A 152 -8.76 17.25 3.36
CA ASN A 152 -9.15 17.63 2.01
C ASN A 152 -7.91 18.06 1.22
N LEU A 153 -7.56 17.30 0.19
CA LEU A 153 -6.41 17.57 -0.69
C LEU A 153 -6.84 18.15 -2.05
N GLY A 154 -8.07 18.64 -2.14
CA GLY A 154 -8.64 19.22 -3.36
C GLY A 154 -9.36 18.19 -4.22
N SER A 155 -8.65 17.35 -4.95
CA SER A 155 -9.25 16.27 -5.77
C SER A 155 -9.56 15.01 -4.98
N GLU A 156 -8.85 14.78 -3.90
CA GLU A 156 -8.96 13.61 -3.03
C GLU A 156 -9.15 14.03 -1.58
N ALA A 157 -9.74 13.13 -0.79
CA ALA A 157 -9.86 13.28 0.65
C ALA A 157 -9.39 12.00 1.34
N TYR A 158 -8.70 12.16 2.48
CA TYR A 158 -8.35 11.06 3.37
C TYR A 158 -9.27 11.08 4.57
N PHE A 159 -9.94 9.97 4.83
CA PHE A 159 -10.81 9.79 5.99
C PHE A 159 -10.13 8.83 6.97
N HIS A 160 -9.86 9.33 8.16
CA HIS A 160 -9.36 8.54 9.27
C HIS A 160 -10.55 8.05 10.08
N ALA A 161 -10.69 6.75 10.22
CA ALA A 161 -11.81 6.16 10.94
C ALA A 161 -11.33 5.16 11.99
N GLU A 162 -12.05 5.10 13.11
CA GLU A 162 -11.89 4.06 14.14
C GLU A 162 -12.93 2.97 13.90
N LEU A 163 -12.46 1.74 13.79
CA LEU A 163 -13.33 0.57 13.64
C LEU A 163 -13.91 0.15 14.97
N ASN A 164 -15.17 -0.29 14.98
CA ASN A 164 -15.81 -0.81 16.19
C ASN A 164 -15.15 -2.09 16.74
N ILE A 165 -14.45 -2.83 15.86
CA ILE A 165 -13.63 -4.00 16.24
C ILE A 165 -12.26 -3.60 16.83
N GLY A 166 -11.97 -2.30 16.93
CA GLY A 166 -10.69 -1.74 17.31
C GLY A 166 -9.75 -1.50 16.11
N GLY A 167 -8.83 -0.55 16.30
CA GLY A 167 -7.88 -0.13 15.28
C GLY A 167 -8.36 1.06 14.45
N ARG A 168 -7.40 1.70 13.78
CA ARG A 168 -7.63 2.86 12.90
C ARG A 168 -7.32 2.50 11.47
N ILE A 169 -8.07 3.10 10.57
CA ILE A 169 -7.88 2.95 9.12
C ILE A 169 -7.88 4.32 8.45
N ILE A 170 -7.31 4.36 7.26
CA ILE A 170 -7.35 5.52 6.37
C ILE A 170 -8.00 5.06 5.05
N CYS A 171 -9.08 5.73 4.65
CA CYS A 171 -9.70 5.56 3.33
C CYS A 171 -9.30 6.75 2.46
N ARG A 172 -8.89 6.49 1.21
CA ARG A 172 -8.66 7.51 0.20
C ARG A 172 -9.82 7.50 -0.78
N MET A 173 -10.54 8.61 -0.87
CA MET A 173 -11.71 8.75 -1.71
C MET A 173 -11.64 10.06 -2.50
N HIS A 174 -12.48 10.21 -3.52
CA HIS A 174 -12.66 11.49 -4.19
C HIS A 174 -13.19 12.54 -3.21
N ALA A 175 -12.79 13.82 -3.36
CA ALA A 175 -13.14 14.89 -2.43
C ALA A 175 -14.65 15.12 -2.29
N SER A 176 -15.47 14.75 -3.29
CA SER A 176 -16.94 14.80 -3.19
C SER A 176 -17.52 13.92 -2.06
N ALA A 177 -16.76 12.96 -1.53
CA ALA A 177 -17.18 12.18 -0.37
C ALA A 177 -17.32 13.04 0.90
N LEU A 178 -16.67 14.21 0.97
CA LEU A 178 -16.80 15.17 2.07
C LEU A 178 -18.22 15.74 2.21
N ASP A 179 -19.02 15.73 1.14
CA ASP A 179 -20.42 16.16 1.17
C ASP A 179 -21.29 15.18 1.96
N GLN A 180 -20.85 13.91 2.08
CA GLN A 180 -21.61 12.84 2.73
C GLN A 180 -21.03 12.45 4.08
N PHE A 181 -19.70 12.53 4.23
CA PHE A 181 -18.97 12.05 5.38
C PHE A 181 -18.19 13.18 6.06
N SER A 182 -18.38 13.33 7.36
CA SER A 182 -17.68 14.33 8.18
C SER A 182 -17.17 13.71 9.48
N THR A 183 -16.29 14.44 10.15
CA THR A 183 -15.79 14.03 11.47
C THR A 183 -16.94 13.84 12.48
N GLY A 184 -16.91 12.73 13.20
CA GLY A 184 -17.95 12.29 14.13
C GLY A 184 -19.04 11.42 13.50
N HIS A 185 -19.12 11.32 12.18
CA HIS A 185 -20.08 10.49 11.48
C HIS A 185 -19.82 9.00 11.70
N GLU A 186 -20.89 8.24 11.92
CA GLU A 186 -20.85 6.79 11.91
C GLU A 186 -21.08 6.30 10.48
N ALA A 187 -20.24 5.40 10.03
CA ALA A 187 -20.23 4.88 8.68
C ALA A 187 -19.86 3.39 8.69
N THR A 188 -19.83 2.81 7.52
CA THR A 188 -19.34 1.45 7.29
C THR A 188 -18.19 1.48 6.29
N VAL A 189 -17.13 0.73 6.57
CA VAL A 189 -16.03 0.55 5.63
C VAL A 189 -16.27 -0.71 4.82
N ALA A 190 -16.36 -0.55 3.51
CA ALA A 190 -16.36 -1.66 2.57
C ALA A 190 -14.93 -1.98 2.13
N ILE A 191 -14.61 -3.27 2.07
CA ILE A 191 -13.35 -3.81 1.58
C ILE A 191 -13.65 -4.61 0.30
N ASP A 192 -13.02 -4.24 -0.82
CA ASP A 192 -13.04 -5.12 -1.99
C ASP A 192 -12.08 -6.31 -1.75
N PRO A 193 -12.61 -7.53 -1.67
CA PRO A 193 -11.79 -8.72 -1.39
C PRO A 193 -10.67 -8.95 -2.41
N LYS A 194 -10.83 -8.49 -3.64
CA LYS A 194 -9.83 -8.63 -4.71
C LYS A 194 -8.58 -7.80 -4.44
N ASN A 195 -8.73 -6.74 -3.64
CA ASN A 195 -7.66 -5.81 -3.29
C ASN A 195 -7.10 -6.07 -1.89
N ALA A 196 -7.60 -7.08 -1.18
CA ALA A 196 -7.08 -7.49 0.12
C ALA A 196 -5.85 -8.39 -0.04
N LEU A 197 -4.78 -8.06 0.66
CA LEU A 197 -3.56 -8.84 0.73
C LEU A 197 -3.48 -9.57 2.06
N LEU A 198 -3.08 -10.83 2.04
CA LEU A 198 -2.97 -11.62 3.25
C LEU A 198 -1.52 -11.80 3.67
N PHE A 199 -1.26 -11.66 4.97
CA PHE A 199 0.04 -11.88 5.57
C PHE A 199 -0.10 -12.82 6.77
N GLY A 200 0.89 -13.70 6.96
CA GLY A 200 0.99 -14.53 8.15
C GLY A 200 1.23 -13.70 9.42
N GLU A 201 1.18 -14.35 10.57
CA GLU A 201 1.56 -13.71 11.84
C GLU A 201 3.03 -13.30 11.83
N ASP A 202 3.88 -14.00 11.08
CA ASP A 202 5.29 -13.70 10.82
C ASP A 202 5.50 -12.49 9.88
N GLY A 203 4.43 -11.97 9.29
CA GLY A 203 4.46 -10.85 8.35
C GLY A 203 4.73 -11.22 6.90
N GLN A 204 4.96 -12.50 6.60
CA GLN A 204 5.20 -12.95 5.23
C GLN A 204 3.92 -12.96 4.39
N ARG A 205 4.04 -12.63 3.11
CA ARG A 205 2.92 -12.63 2.16
C ARG A 205 2.38 -14.03 1.96
N ILE A 206 1.08 -14.22 2.17
CA ILE A 206 0.37 -15.45 1.84
C ILE A 206 -0.14 -15.31 0.41
N THR A 207 0.51 -15.99 -0.53
CA THR A 207 0.05 -16.08 -1.91
C THR A 207 -1.00 -17.17 -2.03
N THR A 208 -2.24 -16.78 -2.27
CA THR A 208 -3.34 -17.73 -2.43
C THR A 208 -3.79 -17.75 -3.88
N LYS A 209 -4.07 -18.94 -4.41
CA LYS A 209 -4.97 -19.06 -5.56
C LYS A 209 -6.38 -18.81 -5.02
N ILE A 210 -7.00 -17.72 -5.40
CA ILE A 210 -8.43 -17.47 -5.17
C ILE A 210 -9.15 -18.42 -6.12
N GLU A 211 -9.68 -19.53 -5.62
CA GLU A 211 -10.74 -20.24 -6.30
C GLU A 211 -12.03 -19.45 -6.05
N VAL A 212 -12.38 -18.62 -7.00
CA VAL A 212 -13.71 -17.99 -7.00
C VAL A 212 -14.71 -19.11 -7.26
N ALA A 213 -15.51 -19.45 -6.26
CA ALA A 213 -16.66 -20.33 -6.47
C ALA A 213 -17.56 -19.66 -7.55
N ALA A 214 -17.80 -20.39 -8.62
CA ALA A 214 -18.66 -20.01 -9.74
C ALA A 214 -20.14 -19.87 -9.30
#